data_122876a7a7563e34241c16e50e1b1663
#
_entry.id   122876a7a7563e34241c16e50e1b1663
#
_cell.length_a   1.000
_cell.length_b   1.000
_cell.length_c   1.000
_cell.angle_alpha   90.00
_cell.angle_beta   90.00
_cell.angle_gamma   90.00
#
_symmetry.space_group_name_H-M   'P 1'
#
loop_
_entity.id
_entity.type
_entity.pdbx_description
1 polymer ?
#
loop_
_entity_poly.entity_id
_entity_poly.type
_entity_poly.pdbx_seq_one_letter_code
_entity_poly.pdbx_strand_id
1 'polypeptide(L)'
;MKNFTRTILLVLISAGAFAQDPHFSQFYYSPLTINPALTGLMNGSARVGIQYRSQWGSITAPNVYSTPSLFADFQFMRGRFRGNSLGAGLLILNDVAGDADYSTMDVMGSLSYHQSLDGTNNYHLSFGIQGGFTQNGVDATKMIFGTQFNGDGFDQTIDPHESLVNSIVYPGVSAGIAFSGQLSKYSQMSLGVSAFHMNKPQQSIQKKNQPVNEVYVRYVAHGNSTIGFNNKIYLFPAAMYEFQGPSKEFVGGMAFGMNFTENRRRIGTILYIGSFARYNESLIATLGMITKQIKCGISYDITTSTLANATNGLGGFEIALVYNNLVQAKQMRKVYCPRF
;
A
#
# COMPACT_ATOMS: atom_id res chain seq x y z
N MET A 1 4.76 -33.47 35.27
CA MET A 1 3.61 -32.52 35.22
C MET A 1 3.99 -31.10 34.73
N LYS A 2 5.06 -30.46 35.22
CA LYS A 2 5.45 -29.10 34.76
C LYS A 2 5.78 -28.99 33.27
N ASN A 3 6.32 -30.02 32.66
CA ASN A 3 6.68 -30.00 31.21
C ASN A 3 5.44 -30.22 30.32
N PHE A 4 4.46 -31.00 30.78
CA PHE A 4 3.21 -31.22 30.04
C PHE A 4 2.36 -29.98 29.97
N THR A 5 2.33 -29.18 31.03
CA THR A 5 1.62 -27.88 31.05
C THR A 5 2.28 -26.82 30.15
N ARG A 6 3.60 -26.84 30.01
CA ARG A 6 4.34 -25.95 29.08
C ARG A 6 4.10 -26.34 27.64
N THR A 7 4.02 -27.62 27.30
CA THR A 7 3.72 -28.10 25.94
C THR A 7 2.28 -27.75 25.51
N ILE A 8 1.30 -27.87 26.42
CA ILE A 8 -0.09 -27.47 26.17
C ILE A 8 -0.20 -25.95 25.98
N LEU A 9 0.56 -25.16 26.74
CA LEU A 9 0.56 -23.70 26.60
C LEU A 9 1.17 -23.24 25.24
N LEU A 10 2.20 -23.95 24.76
CA LEU A 10 2.81 -23.67 23.44
C LEU A 10 1.87 -24.03 22.28
N VAL A 11 1.09 -25.11 22.38
CA VAL A 11 0.12 -25.53 21.35
C VAL A 11 -1.09 -24.59 21.28
N LEU A 12 -1.45 -23.92 22.38
CA LEU A 12 -2.55 -22.94 22.41
C LEU A 12 -2.18 -21.58 21.83
N ILE A 13 -0.88 -21.27 21.67
CA ILE A 13 -0.41 -19.99 21.11
C ILE A 13 -0.34 -20.03 19.57
N SER A 14 -0.29 -21.23 18.96
CA SER A 14 -0.19 -21.39 17.50
C SER A 14 -1.49 -21.24 16.71
N ALA A 15 -2.62 -20.92 17.36
CA ALA A 15 -3.94 -20.95 16.74
C ALA A 15 -4.41 -19.63 16.07
N GLY A 16 -3.51 -18.71 15.71
CA GLY A 16 -3.94 -17.38 15.25
C GLY A 16 -3.05 -16.65 14.26
N ALA A 17 -2.25 -17.35 13.45
CA ALA A 17 -1.54 -16.68 12.35
C ALA A 17 -2.50 -16.45 11.18
N PHE A 18 -3.14 -15.27 11.15
CA PHE A 18 -3.93 -14.81 10.01
C PHE A 18 -3.02 -13.99 9.09
N ALA A 19 -2.95 -14.38 7.82
CA ALA A 19 -2.23 -13.60 6.81
C ALA A 19 -2.95 -12.28 6.54
N GLN A 20 -2.20 -11.18 6.57
CA GLN A 20 -2.62 -9.85 6.15
C GLN A 20 -2.11 -9.57 4.76
N ASP A 21 -2.81 -8.69 4.03
CA ASP A 21 -2.28 -8.14 2.79
C ASP A 21 -1.02 -7.30 3.08
N PRO A 22 -0.04 -7.29 2.14
CA PRO A 22 1.14 -6.44 2.29
C PRO A 22 0.76 -4.96 2.32
N HIS A 23 1.39 -4.20 3.22
CA HIS A 23 1.16 -2.77 3.38
C HIS A 23 2.48 -2.00 3.52
N PHE A 24 2.45 -0.72 3.18
CA PHE A 24 3.60 0.16 3.20
C PHE A 24 3.52 1.17 4.34
N SER A 25 4.65 1.48 4.97
CA SER A 25 4.75 2.56 5.95
C SER A 25 4.55 3.93 5.29
N GLN A 26 5.06 4.10 4.07
CA GLN A 26 4.82 5.27 3.23
C GLN A 26 3.60 5.07 2.31
N PHE A 27 2.44 4.68 2.87
CA PHE A 27 1.22 4.35 2.12
C PHE A 27 0.77 5.46 1.15
N TYR A 28 1.08 6.72 1.44
CA TYR A 28 0.72 7.88 0.61
C TYR A 28 1.50 7.96 -0.72
N TYR A 29 2.49 7.09 -0.95
CA TYR A 29 3.18 6.95 -2.23
C TYR A 29 2.55 5.91 -3.17
N SER A 30 1.77 4.96 -2.65
CA SER A 30 1.11 3.91 -3.44
C SER A 30 -0.42 4.02 -3.36
N PRO A 31 -1.05 4.96 -4.07
CA PRO A 31 -2.47 5.23 -3.93
C PRO A 31 -3.38 4.06 -4.35
N LEU A 32 -2.94 3.23 -5.30
CA LEU A 32 -3.74 2.11 -5.80
C LEU A 32 -3.77 0.91 -4.84
N THR A 33 -2.86 0.85 -3.87
CA THR A 33 -2.87 -0.17 -2.81
C THR A 33 -3.81 0.17 -1.66
N ILE A 34 -4.21 1.45 -1.54
CA ILE A 34 -5.06 1.93 -0.44
C ILE A 34 -6.48 2.26 -0.87
N ASN A 35 -6.70 2.74 -2.11
CA ASN A 35 -8.05 3.07 -2.57
C ASN A 35 -8.14 3.18 -4.10
N PRO A 36 -8.95 2.36 -4.77
CA PRO A 36 -9.16 2.45 -6.22
C PRO A 36 -9.69 3.81 -6.70
N ALA A 37 -10.40 4.55 -5.84
CA ALA A 37 -10.91 5.89 -6.17
C ALA A 37 -9.81 6.95 -6.34
N LEU A 38 -8.57 6.64 -5.95
CA LEU A 38 -7.41 7.52 -6.15
C LEU A 38 -6.73 7.35 -7.52
N THR A 39 -7.18 6.38 -8.33
CA THR A 39 -6.68 6.14 -9.68
C THR A 39 -6.91 7.37 -10.54
N GLY A 40 -5.86 7.92 -11.17
CA GLY A 40 -5.96 9.13 -11.98
C GLY A 40 -6.25 10.42 -11.20
N LEU A 41 -6.40 10.36 -9.87
CA LEU A 41 -6.60 11.56 -9.04
C LEU A 41 -5.25 12.27 -8.81
N MET A 42 -4.87 13.13 -9.74
CA MET A 42 -3.57 13.81 -9.73
C MET A 42 -3.61 15.16 -10.45
N ASN A 43 -2.64 16.02 -10.17
CA ASN A 43 -2.41 17.26 -10.92
C ASN A 43 -1.53 17.00 -12.16
N GLY A 44 -1.96 16.08 -13.02
CA GLY A 44 -1.20 15.69 -14.21
C GLY A 44 -2.04 14.84 -15.13
N SER A 45 -1.45 14.29 -16.18
CA SER A 45 -2.12 13.37 -17.10
C SER A 45 -1.76 11.91 -16.85
N ALA A 46 -0.56 11.65 -16.33
CA ALA A 46 -0.08 10.32 -16.03
C ALA A 46 0.82 10.33 -14.79
N ARG A 47 0.79 9.24 -14.04
CA ARG A 47 1.64 9.01 -12.88
C ARG A 47 2.17 7.59 -12.95
N VAL A 48 3.45 7.43 -12.63
CA VAL A 48 4.11 6.13 -12.48
C VAL A 48 4.83 6.15 -11.14
N GLY A 49 4.73 5.08 -10.38
CA GLY A 49 5.41 4.96 -9.10
C GLY A 49 5.96 3.57 -8.87
N ILE A 50 7.10 3.54 -8.19
CA ILE A 50 7.73 2.34 -7.69
C ILE A 50 7.92 2.48 -6.19
N GLN A 51 7.75 1.39 -5.47
CA GLN A 51 7.98 1.31 -4.04
C GLN A 51 8.58 -0.05 -3.70
N TYR A 52 9.54 -0.04 -2.81
CA TYR A 52 10.20 -1.24 -2.32
C TYR A 52 10.29 -1.21 -0.81
N ARG A 53 9.87 -2.27 -0.16
CA ARG A 53 9.99 -2.48 1.28
C ARG A 53 10.81 -3.73 1.55
N SER A 54 11.69 -3.66 2.53
CA SER A 54 12.45 -4.77 3.07
C SER A 54 12.30 -4.80 4.58
N GLN A 55 11.86 -5.93 5.15
CA GLN A 55 11.61 -6.05 6.60
C GLN A 55 12.48 -7.13 7.21
N TRP A 56 12.87 -6.87 8.47
CA TRP A 56 13.55 -7.81 9.37
C TRP A 56 14.81 -8.47 8.82
N GLY A 57 15.46 -7.85 7.83
CA GLY A 57 16.69 -8.39 7.24
C GLY A 57 17.81 -8.66 8.23
N SER A 58 17.77 -8.07 9.43
CA SER A 58 18.72 -8.32 10.53
C SER A 58 18.57 -9.68 11.19
N ILE A 59 17.38 -10.30 11.10
CA ILE A 59 17.09 -11.59 11.77
C ILE A 59 16.69 -12.70 10.79
N THR A 60 16.25 -12.35 9.58
CA THR A 60 15.77 -13.28 8.56
C THR A 60 16.76 -13.49 7.43
N ALA A 61 17.92 -12.84 7.45
CA ALA A 61 18.92 -13.03 6.40
C ALA A 61 19.39 -14.49 6.31
N PRO A 62 19.49 -15.08 5.08
CA PRO A 62 19.35 -14.43 3.78
C PRO A 62 17.90 -14.21 3.30
N ASN A 63 16.90 -14.77 3.98
CA ASN A 63 15.49 -14.81 3.56
C ASN A 63 14.74 -13.58 4.06
N VAL A 64 15.02 -12.45 3.44
CA VAL A 64 14.45 -11.14 3.81
C VAL A 64 13.02 -11.03 3.28
N TYR A 65 12.10 -10.52 4.11
CA TYR A 65 10.77 -10.13 3.64
C TYR A 65 10.90 -8.95 2.70
N SER A 66 10.44 -9.09 1.47
CA SER A 66 10.58 -8.05 0.45
C SER A 66 9.30 -7.82 -0.34
N THR A 67 8.93 -6.55 -0.49
CA THR A 67 7.68 -6.13 -1.13
C THR A 67 7.96 -5.07 -2.19
N PRO A 68 8.39 -5.43 -3.42
CA PRO A 68 8.39 -4.53 -4.55
C PRO A 68 6.97 -4.24 -5.05
N SER A 69 6.70 -3.00 -5.42
CA SER A 69 5.45 -2.56 -6.04
C SER A 69 5.72 -1.58 -7.18
N LEU A 70 4.96 -1.71 -8.25
CA LEU A 70 4.94 -0.81 -9.40
C LEU A 70 3.50 -0.44 -9.71
N PHE A 71 3.21 0.83 -9.92
CA PHE A 71 1.92 1.25 -10.44
C PHE A 71 2.08 2.31 -11.52
N ALA A 72 1.09 2.35 -12.41
CA ALA A 72 0.94 3.41 -13.40
C ALA A 72 -0.53 3.75 -13.52
N ASP A 73 -0.85 5.03 -13.54
CA ASP A 73 -2.22 5.50 -13.74
C ASP A 73 -2.26 6.79 -14.55
N PHE A 74 -3.39 7.01 -15.21
CA PHE A 74 -3.59 8.17 -16.06
C PHE A 74 -5.00 8.70 -15.92
N GLN A 75 -5.11 10.01 -16.07
CA GLN A 75 -6.36 10.75 -16.09
C GLN A 75 -6.72 11.16 -17.52
N PHE A 76 -7.95 10.91 -17.92
CA PHE A 76 -8.45 11.26 -19.24
C PHE A 76 -9.82 11.93 -19.18
N MET A 77 -10.25 12.51 -20.29
CA MET A 77 -11.50 13.28 -20.42
C MET A 77 -11.61 14.53 -19.51
N ARG A 78 -10.48 15.00 -18.95
CA ARG A 78 -10.44 16.20 -18.12
C ARG A 78 -10.98 17.43 -18.91
N GLY A 79 -11.98 18.08 -18.35
CA GLY A 79 -12.60 19.26 -18.95
C GLY A 79 -13.65 18.99 -20.05
N ARG A 80 -13.86 17.71 -20.44
CA ARG A 80 -14.87 17.36 -21.45
C ARG A 80 -16.28 17.28 -20.84
N PHE A 81 -16.39 17.01 -19.53
CA PHE A 81 -17.65 16.86 -18.79
C PHE A 81 -17.69 17.81 -17.60
N ARG A 82 -17.73 19.14 -17.84
CA ARG A 82 -17.89 20.15 -16.77
C ARG A 82 -16.95 19.96 -15.56
N GLY A 83 -15.69 19.59 -15.79
CA GLY A 83 -14.71 19.38 -14.74
C GLY A 83 -14.57 17.94 -14.25
N ASN A 84 -15.47 17.05 -14.66
CA ASN A 84 -15.34 15.62 -14.33
C ASN A 84 -14.22 14.97 -15.14
N SER A 85 -13.70 13.88 -14.65
CA SER A 85 -12.65 13.11 -15.32
C SER A 85 -12.76 11.62 -15.01
N LEU A 86 -12.11 10.81 -15.83
CA LEU A 86 -11.95 9.38 -15.62
C LEU A 86 -10.49 9.07 -15.34
N GLY A 87 -10.25 8.06 -14.56
CA GLY A 87 -8.93 7.48 -14.30
C GLY A 87 -8.88 6.02 -14.71
N ALA A 88 -7.73 5.57 -15.21
CA ALA A 88 -7.41 4.18 -15.37
C ALA A 88 -6.00 3.90 -14.86
N GLY A 89 -5.76 2.71 -14.32
CA GLY A 89 -4.46 2.37 -13.74
C GLY A 89 -4.21 0.87 -13.69
N LEU A 90 -2.94 0.55 -13.49
CA LEU A 90 -2.43 -0.79 -13.29
C LEU A 90 -1.54 -0.78 -12.04
N LEU A 91 -1.70 -1.80 -11.21
CA LEU A 91 -0.86 -2.09 -10.07
C LEU A 91 -0.28 -3.48 -10.22
N ILE A 92 1.02 -3.61 -9.98
CA ILE A 92 1.72 -4.87 -9.81
C ILE A 92 2.43 -4.80 -8.46
N LEU A 93 2.16 -5.76 -7.59
CA LEU A 93 2.79 -5.89 -6.30
C LEU A 93 3.22 -7.34 -6.14
N ASN A 94 4.40 -7.56 -5.60
CA ASN A 94 4.87 -8.89 -5.23
C ASN A 94 5.40 -8.83 -3.80
N ASP A 95 4.91 -9.70 -2.95
CA ASP A 95 5.37 -9.83 -1.57
C ASP A 95 5.99 -11.22 -1.41
N VAL A 96 7.18 -11.28 -0.84
CA VAL A 96 7.88 -12.56 -0.58
C VAL A 96 8.23 -12.60 0.90
N ALA A 97 7.86 -13.68 1.56
CA ALA A 97 8.00 -13.83 3.00
C ALA A 97 8.47 -15.24 3.41
N GLY A 98 9.38 -15.27 4.38
CA GLY A 98 9.81 -16.49 5.07
C GLY A 98 10.72 -17.41 4.26
N ASP A 99 11.12 -18.52 4.90
CA ASP A 99 12.14 -19.45 4.39
C ASP A 99 11.67 -20.27 3.19
N ALA A 100 10.36 -20.47 3.06
CA ALA A 100 9.76 -21.19 1.94
C ALA A 100 9.39 -20.27 0.75
N ASP A 101 9.90 -19.05 0.72
CA ASP A 101 9.59 -18.04 -0.32
C ASP A 101 8.08 -17.94 -0.59
N TYR A 102 7.28 -17.92 0.50
CA TYR A 102 5.85 -17.68 0.33
C TYR A 102 5.64 -16.34 -0.38
N SER A 103 5.09 -16.39 -1.58
CA SER A 103 4.93 -15.22 -2.42
C SER A 103 3.47 -14.91 -2.69
N THR A 104 3.13 -13.62 -2.65
CA THR A 104 1.83 -13.08 -3.06
C THR A 104 2.07 -12.07 -4.17
N MET A 105 1.66 -12.38 -5.38
CA MET A 105 1.76 -11.50 -6.55
C MET A 105 0.38 -10.99 -6.96
N ASP A 106 0.19 -9.68 -6.91
CA ASP A 106 -1.02 -9.00 -7.34
C ASP A 106 -0.82 -8.30 -8.67
N VAL A 107 -1.74 -8.51 -9.62
CA VAL A 107 -1.83 -7.77 -10.88
C VAL A 107 -3.26 -7.23 -11.00
N MET A 108 -3.42 -5.93 -10.74
CA MET A 108 -4.73 -5.30 -10.58
C MET A 108 -4.89 -4.13 -11.55
N GLY A 109 -5.97 -4.16 -12.34
CA GLY A 109 -6.44 -3.04 -13.14
C GLY A 109 -7.47 -2.22 -12.40
N SER A 110 -7.42 -0.89 -12.47
CA SER A 110 -8.35 -0.01 -11.78
C SER A 110 -8.96 1.04 -12.71
N LEU A 111 -10.22 1.39 -12.44
CA LEU A 111 -10.95 2.44 -13.12
C LEU A 111 -11.60 3.35 -12.08
N SER A 112 -11.64 4.65 -12.35
CA SER A 112 -12.26 5.62 -11.46
C SER A 112 -13.02 6.70 -12.22
N TYR A 113 -14.00 7.30 -11.53
CA TYR A 113 -14.73 8.46 -11.96
C TYR A 113 -14.61 9.57 -10.92
N HIS A 114 -14.19 10.75 -11.35
CA HIS A 114 -14.03 11.92 -10.50
C HIS A 114 -15.09 12.95 -10.84
N GLN A 115 -16.03 13.14 -9.92
CA GLN A 115 -17.08 14.14 -10.01
C GLN A 115 -16.58 15.44 -9.41
N SER A 116 -16.51 16.50 -10.21
CA SER A 116 -16.29 17.85 -9.69
C SER A 116 -17.53 18.32 -8.94
N LEU A 117 -17.35 18.82 -7.73
CA LEU A 117 -18.41 19.31 -6.86
C LEU A 117 -18.61 20.83 -6.98
N ASP A 118 -17.66 21.53 -7.59
CA ASP A 118 -17.67 22.97 -7.75
C ASP A 118 -17.30 23.38 -9.19
N GLY A 119 -17.69 24.58 -9.56
CA GLY A 119 -17.41 25.13 -10.91
C GLY A 119 -15.92 25.45 -11.14
N THR A 120 -15.10 25.44 -10.10
CA THR A 120 -13.66 25.76 -10.13
C THR A 120 -12.78 24.53 -10.17
N ASN A 121 -13.37 23.33 -10.06
CA ASN A 121 -12.66 22.02 -9.99
C ASN A 121 -11.68 21.91 -8.83
N ASN A 122 -12.00 22.52 -7.70
CA ASN A 122 -11.21 22.43 -6.48
C ASN A 122 -11.59 21.23 -5.62
N TYR A 123 -12.86 20.81 -5.71
CA TYR A 123 -13.39 19.71 -4.89
C TYR A 123 -13.90 18.59 -5.77
N HIS A 124 -13.51 17.37 -5.47
CA HIS A 124 -13.91 16.17 -6.20
C HIS A 124 -14.39 15.09 -5.25
N LEU A 125 -15.48 14.44 -5.64
CA LEU A 125 -15.90 13.15 -5.11
C LEU A 125 -15.53 12.07 -6.14
N SER A 126 -14.78 11.07 -5.73
CA SER A 126 -14.23 10.05 -6.60
C SER A 126 -14.76 8.68 -6.23
N PHE A 127 -15.10 7.90 -7.24
CA PHE A 127 -15.51 6.50 -7.12
C PHE A 127 -14.55 5.66 -7.91
N GLY A 128 -14.13 4.52 -7.38
CA GLY A 128 -13.20 3.63 -8.06
C GLY A 128 -13.54 2.17 -7.85
N ILE A 129 -13.23 1.39 -8.88
CA ILE A 129 -13.26 -0.06 -8.84
C ILE A 129 -11.91 -0.61 -9.29
N GLN A 130 -11.53 -1.75 -8.77
CA GLN A 130 -10.30 -2.44 -9.13
C GLN A 130 -10.59 -3.93 -9.25
N GLY A 131 -10.00 -4.57 -10.24
CA GLY A 131 -10.12 -6.00 -10.43
C GLY A 131 -8.88 -6.57 -11.08
N GLY A 132 -8.61 -7.84 -10.80
CA GLY A 132 -7.43 -8.52 -11.32
C GLY A 132 -7.24 -9.88 -10.70
N PHE A 133 -5.99 -10.31 -10.62
CA PHE A 133 -5.63 -11.64 -10.12
C PHE A 133 -4.54 -11.52 -9.06
N THR A 134 -4.70 -12.35 -8.03
CA THR A 134 -3.67 -12.63 -7.03
C THR A 134 -3.17 -14.05 -7.23
N GLN A 135 -1.87 -14.21 -7.30
CA GLN A 135 -1.20 -15.50 -7.29
C GLN A 135 -0.45 -15.69 -5.97
N ASN A 136 -0.80 -16.72 -5.22
CA ASN A 136 -0.01 -17.14 -4.08
C ASN A 136 0.83 -18.35 -4.46
N GLY A 137 2.10 -18.34 -4.10
CA GLY A 137 3.04 -19.39 -4.36
C GLY A 137 3.84 -19.77 -3.12
N VAL A 138 4.36 -20.98 -3.10
CA VAL A 138 5.26 -21.48 -2.06
C VAL A 138 6.28 -22.43 -2.68
N ASP A 139 7.54 -22.34 -2.25
CA ASP A 139 8.55 -23.33 -2.62
C ASP A 139 8.49 -24.49 -1.64
N ALA A 140 7.72 -25.53 -2.00
CA ALA A 140 7.56 -26.71 -1.19
C ALA A 140 8.88 -27.46 -0.93
N THR A 141 9.91 -27.29 -1.79
CA THR A 141 11.21 -27.95 -1.62
C THR A 141 12.03 -27.38 -0.46
N LYS A 142 11.71 -26.17 -0.03
CA LYS A 142 12.33 -25.50 1.13
C LYS A 142 11.59 -25.76 2.44
N MET A 143 10.41 -26.39 2.38
CA MET A 143 9.63 -26.70 3.58
C MET A 143 10.13 -27.95 4.27
N ILE A 144 10.09 -27.93 5.60
CA ILE A 144 10.43 -29.06 6.45
C ILE A 144 9.18 -29.40 7.27
N PHE A 145 8.74 -30.65 7.19
CA PHE A 145 7.54 -31.12 7.84
C PHE A 145 7.86 -31.99 9.06
N GLY A 146 6.99 -31.95 10.07
CA GLY A 146 7.17 -32.75 11.29
C GLY A 146 7.28 -34.25 11.04
N THR A 147 6.66 -34.76 9.96
CA THR A 147 6.76 -36.18 9.52
C THR A 147 8.16 -36.59 9.04
N GLN A 148 9.01 -35.62 8.72
CA GLN A 148 10.39 -35.84 8.27
C GLN A 148 11.40 -35.90 9.42
N PHE A 149 10.93 -35.84 10.69
CA PHE A 149 11.79 -35.99 11.85
C PHE A 149 12.02 -37.46 12.14
N ASN A 150 13.28 -37.94 12.09
CA ASN A 150 13.66 -39.34 12.25
C ASN A 150 14.10 -39.73 13.68
N GLY A 151 14.02 -38.79 14.63
CA GLY A 151 14.42 -38.96 16.02
C GLY A 151 15.73 -38.26 16.38
N ASP A 152 16.64 -38.12 15.44
CA ASP A 152 17.94 -37.43 15.60
C ASP A 152 17.96 -36.07 14.91
N GLY A 153 17.16 -35.92 13.83
CA GLY A 153 17.08 -34.69 13.03
C GLY A 153 15.98 -34.74 11.96
N PHE A 154 15.91 -33.67 11.19
CA PHE A 154 15.02 -33.61 10.04
C PHE A 154 15.74 -34.15 8.79
N ASP A 155 15.11 -35.11 8.12
CA ASP A 155 15.61 -35.74 6.91
C ASP A 155 14.64 -35.46 5.75
N GLN A 156 15.05 -34.57 4.83
CA GLN A 156 14.26 -34.18 3.67
C GLN A 156 14.08 -35.30 2.65
N THR A 157 14.77 -36.43 2.75
CA THR A 157 14.56 -37.59 1.87
C THR A 157 13.33 -38.40 2.26
N ILE A 158 12.81 -38.20 3.48
CA ILE A 158 11.56 -38.82 3.94
C ILE A 158 10.37 -38.10 3.29
N ASP A 159 9.46 -38.89 2.69
CA ASP A 159 8.23 -38.32 2.10
C ASP A 159 7.42 -37.59 3.20
N PRO A 160 7.14 -36.29 3.03
CA PRO A 160 6.39 -35.52 4.01
C PRO A 160 4.92 -35.96 4.15
N HIS A 161 4.40 -36.77 3.20
CA HIS A 161 2.98 -37.17 3.11
C HIS A 161 2.01 -35.98 2.99
N GLU A 162 2.53 -34.79 2.66
CA GLU A 162 1.75 -33.56 2.47
C GLU A 162 1.50 -33.31 0.98
N SER A 163 0.24 -33.05 0.63
CA SER A 163 -0.15 -32.76 -0.75
C SER A 163 -0.37 -31.26 -0.90
N LEU A 164 0.70 -30.53 -1.21
CA LEU A 164 0.64 -29.09 -1.48
C LEU A 164 0.53 -28.83 -2.98
N VAL A 165 -0.08 -27.68 -3.31
CA VAL A 165 -0.05 -27.06 -4.64
C VAL A 165 0.96 -25.93 -4.60
N ASN A 166 1.93 -25.91 -5.50
CA ASN A 166 3.00 -24.90 -5.50
C ASN A 166 2.50 -23.47 -5.70
N SER A 167 1.35 -23.32 -6.39
CA SER A 167 0.73 -22.01 -6.54
C SER A 167 -0.76 -22.11 -6.79
N ILE A 168 -1.49 -21.07 -6.39
CA ILE A 168 -2.91 -20.88 -6.66
C ILE A 168 -3.11 -19.46 -7.22
N VAL A 169 -4.10 -19.32 -8.09
CA VAL A 169 -4.50 -18.02 -8.66
C VAL A 169 -5.99 -17.81 -8.39
N TYR A 170 -6.33 -16.63 -7.90
CA TYR A 170 -7.73 -16.26 -7.68
C TYR A 170 -8.01 -14.80 -8.08
N PRO A 171 -9.25 -14.49 -8.51
CA PRO A 171 -9.62 -13.14 -8.85
C PRO A 171 -9.82 -12.28 -7.60
N GLY A 172 -9.42 -11.02 -7.67
CA GLY A 172 -9.67 -9.99 -6.65
C GLY A 172 -10.58 -8.89 -7.20
N VAL A 173 -11.55 -8.43 -6.40
CA VAL A 173 -12.41 -7.30 -6.70
C VAL A 173 -12.41 -6.34 -5.53
N SER A 174 -12.22 -5.04 -5.83
CA SER A 174 -12.13 -3.97 -4.84
C SER A 174 -12.89 -2.74 -5.31
N ALA A 175 -13.37 -1.95 -4.36
CA ALA A 175 -14.03 -0.68 -4.64
C ALA A 175 -13.67 0.36 -3.59
N GLY A 176 -13.85 1.65 -3.94
CA GLY A 176 -13.59 2.71 -3.01
C GLY A 176 -14.25 4.03 -3.37
N ILE A 177 -14.29 4.91 -2.39
CA ILE A 177 -14.80 6.28 -2.50
C ILE A 177 -13.74 7.19 -1.87
N ALA A 178 -13.49 8.33 -2.49
CA ALA A 178 -12.58 9.34 -1.97
C ALA A 178 -13.11 10.74 -2.22
N PHE A 179 -12.89 11.61 -1.25
CA PHE A 179 -13.07 13.05 -1.38
C PHE A 179 -11.70 13.71 -1.45
N SER A 180 -11.53 14.66 -2.37
CA SER A 180 -10.33 15.47 -2.45
C SER A 180 -10.69 16.93 -2.61
N GLY A 181 -9.90 17.81 -1.99
CA GLY A 181 -10.17 19.24 -2.01
C GLY A 181 -8.89 20.08 -1.99
N GLN A 182 -8.86 21.10 -2.84
CA GLN A 182 -7.90 22.19 -2.82
C GLN A 182 -8.40 23.27 -1.88
N LEU A 183 -7.91 23.32 -0.65
CA LEU A 183 -8.37 24.24 0.40
C LEU A 183 -7.81 25.64 0.20
N SER A 184 -6.60 25.75 -0.32
CA SER A 184 -5.94 27.01 -0.66
C SER A 184 -4.90 26.81 -1.76
N LYS A 185 -4.22 27.88 -2.17
CA LYS A 185 -3.13 27.79 -3.17
C LYS A 185 -2.03 26.78 -2.77
N TYR A 186 -1.81 26.57 -1.49
CA TYR A 186 -0.74 25.75 -0.95
C TYR A 186 -1.24 24.56 -0.12
N SER A 187 -2.56 24.42 0.03
CA SER A 187 -3.13 23.40 0.89
C SER A 187 -4.16 22.57 0.15
N GLN A 188 -4.05 21.26 0.31
CA GLN A 188 -4.96 20.27 -0.26
C GLN A 188 -5.17 19.13 0.72
N MET A 189 -6.29 18.44 0.61
CA MET A 189 -6.61 17.26 1.41
C MET A 189 -7.23 16.16 0.57
N SER A 190 -7.09 14.93 1.02
CA SER A 190 -7.76 13.75 0.49
C SER A 190 -8.17 12.84 1.64
N LEU A 191 -9.41 12.38 1.60
CA LEU A 191 -9.97 11.42 2.55
C LEU A 191 -10.66 10.32 1.75
N GLY A 192 -10.64 9.08 2.23
CA GLY A 192 -11.34 8.02 1.51
C GLY A 192 -11.51 6.75 2.32
N VAL A 193 -12.40 5.90 1.80
CA VAL A 193 -12.65 4.56 2.30
C VAL A 193 -12.68 3.59 1.14
N SER A 194 -12.21 2.38 1.36
CA SER A 194 -12.17 1.33 0.35
C SER A 194 -12.36 -0.06 0.97
N ALA A 195 -12.75 -1.00 0.12
CA ALA A 195 -12.85 -2.41 0.46
C ALA A 195 -12.16 -3.25 -0.62
N PHE A 196 -11.26 -4.13 -0.20
CA PHE A 196 -10.53 -5.08 -1.04
C PHE A 196 -11.04 -6.49 -0.79
N HIS A 197 -10.83 -7.39 -1.75
CA HIS A 197 -11.29 -8.79 -1.68
C HIS A 197 -12.81 -8.94 -1.42
N MET A 198 -13.62 -8.06 -2.01
CA MET A 198 -15.08 -8.05 -1.81
C MET A 198 -15.76 -9.34 -2.27
N ASN A 199 -15.15 -10.05 -3.21
CA ASN A 199 -15.59 -11.35 -3.71
C ASN A 199 -15.21 -12.53 -2.80
N LYS A 200 -14.49 -12.30 -1.68
CA LYS A 200 -14.03 -13.31 -0.72
C LYS A 200 -13.45 -14.54 -1.42
N PRO A 201 -12.38 -14.39 -2.20
CA PRO A 201 -11.86 -15.51 -2.97
C PRO A 201 -11.39 -16.63 -2.04
N GLN A 202 -11.45 -17.85 -2.55
CA GLN A 202 -10.96 -19.01 -1.83
C GLN A 202 -9.47 -19.14 -2.01
N GLN A 203 -8.75 -19.23 -0.89
CA GLN A 203 -7.30 -19.39 -0.82
C GLN A 203 -6.97 -20.70 -0.11
N SER A 204 -6.55 -21.73 -0.84
CA SER A 204 -6.07 -22.97 -0.26
C SER A 204 -4.94 -23.56 -1.09
N ILE A 205 -3.76 -23.64 -0.50
CA ILE A 205 -2.58 -24.32 -1.09
C ILE A 205 -2.69 -25.84 -0.91
N GLN A 206 -3.58 -26.32 -0.06
CA GLN A 206 -3.80 -27.76 0.15
C GLN A 206 -4.72 -28.35 -0.92
N LYS A 207 -4.38 -29.53 -1.42
CA LYS A 207 -5.23 -30.32 -2.33
C LYS A 207 -6.50 -30.77 -1.60
N LYS A 208 -7.61 -30.80 -2.32
CA LYS A 208 -8.99 -31.15 -1.96
C LYS A 208 -9.20 -31.92 -0.64
N ASN A 209 -10.23 -31.49 0.10
CA ASN A 209 -10.85 -32.03 1.34
C ASN A 209 -10.46 -31.34 2.67
N GLN A 210 -9.82 -30.18 2.64
CA GLN A 210 -9.60 -29.36 3.82
C GLN A 210 -10.57 -28.17 3.83
N PRO A 211 -10.84 -27.56 5.00
CA PRO A 211 -11.71 -26.39 5.09
C PRO A 211 -11.19 -25.28 4.16
N VAL A 212 -12.08 -24.73 3.37
CA VAL A 212 -11.78 -23.67 2.43
C VAL A 212 -11.51 -22.39 3.23
N ASN A 213 -10.31 -21.85 3.11
CA ASN A 213 -9.98 -20.57 3.69
C ASN A 213 -10.37 -19.44 2.72
N GLU A 214 -11.38 -18.67 3.07
CA GLU A 214 -11.74 -17.45 2.36
C GLU A 214 -10.80 -16.31 2.76
N VAL A 215 -10.39 -15.51 1.79
CA VAL A 215 -9.67 -14.25 2.07
C VAL A 215 -10.65 -13.26 2.68
N TYR A 216 -10.31 -12.73 3.85
CA TYR A 216 -11.11 -11.72 4.49
C TYR A 216 -11.16 -10.42 3.67
N VAL A 217 -12.31 -9.77 3.66
CA VAL A 217 -12.43 -8.42 3.11
C VAL A 217 -11.55 -7.49 3.95
N ARG A 218 -10.64 -6.76 3.27
CA ARG A 218 -9.84 -5.71 3.89
C ARG A 218 -10.52 -4.37 3.67
N TYR A 219 -10.82 -3.66 4.75
CA TYR A 219 -11.36 -2.32 4.72
C TYR A 219 -10.27 -1.33 5.10
N VAL A 220 -10.18 -0.24 4.35
CA VAL A 220 -9.19 0.83 4.56
C VAL A 220 -9.91 2.17 4.66
N ALA A 221 -9.59 2.94 5.71
CA ALA A 221 -9.93 4.35 5.82
C ALA A 221 -8.64 5.15 5.84
N HIS A 222 -8.53 6.16 5.00
CA HIS A 222 -7.30 6.94 4.88
C HIS A 222 -7.56 8.43 4.77
N GLY A 223 -6.59 9.22 5.20
CA GLY A 223 -6.57 10.64 5.03
C GLY A 223 -5.16 11.16 4.92
N ASN A 224 -4.95 12.11 4.02
CA ASN A 224 -3.70 12.85 3.92
C ASN A 224 -3.97 14.30 3.53
N SER A 225 -3.08 15.18 3.96
CA SER A 225 -3.18 16.59 3.64
C SER A 225 -1.80 17.19 3.38
N THR A 226 -1.79 18.22 2.56
CA THR A 226 -0.68 19.16 2.45
C THR A 226 -1.18 20.48 3.00
N ILE A 227 -0.56 21.00 4.03
CA ILE A 227 -0.90 22.29 4.67
C ILE A 227 0.27 23.23 4.46
N GLY A 228 0.12 24.16 3.54
CA GLY A 228 1.12 25.21 3.31
C GLY A 228 0.76 26.48 4.08
N PHE A 229 1.54 26.85 5.07
CA PHE A 229 1.39 28.12 5.78
C PHE A 229 1.79 29.30 4.90
N ASN A 230 2.76 29.07 4.02
CA ASN A 230 3.20 29.97 2.97
C ASN A 230 3.87 29.14 1.86
N ASN A 231 4.56 29.75 0.90
CA ASN A 231 5.27 28.99 -0.14
C ASN A 231 6.61 28.38 0.35
N LYS A 232 6.99 28.54 1.61
CA LYS A 232 8.24 28.00 2.18
C LYS A 232 8.01 26.83 3.13
N ILE A 233 6.96 26.87 3.95
CA ILE A 233 6.73 25.94 5.06
C ILE A 233 5.49 25.11 4.77
N TYR A 234 5.63 23.81 4.89
CA TYR A 234 4.58 22.82 4.65
C TYR A 234 4.52 21.80 5.77
N LEU A 235 3.31 21.34 6.10
CA LEU A 235 3.07 20.13 6.89
C LEU A 235 2.33 19.11 6.03
N PHE A 236 2.66 17.84 6.25
CA PHE A 236 2.08 16.68 5.56
C PHE A 236 1.55 15.67 6.58
N PRO A 237 0.42 15.96 7.24
CA PRO A 237 -0.22 14.96 8.08
C PRO A 237 -0.85 13.88 7.23
N ALA A 238 -0.72 12.61 7.66
CA ALA A 238 -1.38 11.48 7.03
C ALA A 238 -1.71 10.42 8.07
N ALA A 239 -2.85 9.73 7.87
CA ALA A 239 -3.27 8.62 8.69
C ALA A 239 -4.01 7.59 7.85
N MET A 240 -3.86 6.33 8.21
CA MET A 240 -4.54 5.18 7.63
C MET A 240 -4.97 4.24 8.74
N TYR A 241 -6.18 3.73 8.64
CA TYR A 241 -6.68 2.65 9.47
C TYR A 241 -7.18 1.56 8.58
N GLU A 242 -6.72 0.35 8.82
CA GLU A 242 -7.20 -0.82 8.09
C GLU A 242 -7.56 -1.97 9.03
N PHE A 243 -8.46 -2.82 8.57
CA PHE A 243 -8.78 -4.07 9.24
C PHE A 243 -9.12 -5.15 8.23
N GLN A 244 -8.61 -6.35 8.49
CA GLN A 244 -8.81 -7.54 7.67
C GLN A 244 -9.01 -8.74 8.60
N GLY A 245 -10.25 -9.25 8.68
CA GLY A 245 -10.60 -10.27 9.65
C GLY A 245 -10.32 -9.82 11.10
N PRO A 246 -9.52 -10.58 11.86
CA PRO A 246 -9.17 -10.22 13.24
C PRO A 246 -8.10 -9.13 13.33
N SER A 247 -7.39 -8.87 12.25
CA SER A 247 -6.25 -7.96 12.22
C SER A 247 -6.67 -6.51 12.04
N LYS A 248 -6.03 -5.62 12.77
CA LYS A 248 -6.29 -4.18 12.74
C LYS A 248 -4.96 -3.44 12.79
N GLU A 249 -4.81 -2.46 11.91
CA GLU A 249 -3.63 -1.61 11.87
C GLU A 249 -4.03 -0.13 11.83
N PHE A 250 -3.31 0.69 12.53
CA PHE A 250 -3.37 2.14 12.44
C PHE A 250 -1.98 2.69 12.23
N VAL A 251 -1.80 3.44 11.15
CA VAL A 251 -0.58 4.21 10.87
C VAL A 251 -0.96 5.67 10.79
N GLY A 252 -0.26 6.52 11.53
CA GLY A 252 -0.52 7.94 11.50
C GLY A 252 0.67 8.78 11.93
N GLY A 253 0.76 9.99 11.41
CA GLY A 253 1.85 10.89 11.72
C GLY A 253 1.87 12.12 10.82
N MET A 254 3.02 12.80 10.81
CA MET A 254 3.20 13.99 9.99
C MET A 254 4.65 14.18 9.57
N ALA A 255 4.84 14.90 8.45
CA ALA A 255 6.14 15.37 8.04
C ALA A 255 6.13 16.91 7.93
N PHE A 256 7.28 17.50 8.21
CA PHE A 256 7.56 18.93 8.04
C PHE A 256 8.40 19.12 6.78
N GLY A 257 7.99 20.05 5.92
CA GLY A 257 8.67 20.34 4.66
C GLY A 257 9.06 21.79 4.51
N MET A 258 10.19 22.00 3.85
CA MET A 258 10.68 23.33 3.49
C MET A 258 10.97 23.41 1.99
N ASN A 259 10.48 24.47 1.37
CA ASN A 259 10.73 24.79 -0.03
C ASN A 259 12.01 25.61 -0.16
N PHE A 260 13.00 25.06 -0.85
CA PHE A 260 14.33 25.66 -1.05
C PHE A 260 14.43 26.51 -2.33
N THR A 261 13.33 26.69 -3.05
CA THR A 261 13.36 27.48 -4.28
C THR A 261 13.29 28.97 -3.98
N GLU A 262 14.20 29.75 -4.50
CA GLU A 262 14.30 31.20 -4.30
C GLU A 262 13.11 31.98 -4.88
N ASN A 263 12.49 31.43 -5.95
CA ASN A 263 11.37 32.11 -6.60
C ASN A 263 10.08 31.98 -5.79
N ARG A 264 9.71 33.05 -5.08
CA ARG A 264 8.52 33.13 -4.21
C ARG A 264 7.19 32.84 -4.93
N ARG A 265 7.13 32.82 -6.25
CA ARG A 265 5.92 32.58 -7.03
C ARG A 265 5.74 31.14 -7.47
N ARG A 266 6.76 30.27 -7.32
CA ARG A 266 6.73 28.87 -7.77
C ARG A 266 6.98 27.92 -6.61
N ILE A 267 6.20 26.86 -6.51
CA ILE A 267 6.55 25.69 -5.70
C ILE A 267 7.70 25.01 -6.46
N GLY A 268 8.87 24.97 -5.86
CA GLY A 268 10.03 24.32 -6.41
C GLY A 268 10.30 22.97 -5.76
N THR A 269 11.48 22.81 -5.19
CA THR A 269 11.87 21.61 -4.48
C THR A 269 11.57 21.77 -2.99
N ILE A 270 10.71 20.89 -2.46
CA ILE A 270 10.43 20.77 -1.04
C ILE A 270 11.17 19.56 -0.52
N LEU A 271 12.06 19.77 0.45
CA LEU A 271 12.61 18.68 1.26
C LEU A 271 11.74 18.53 2.52
N TYR A 272 11.50 17.30 2.95
CA TYR A 272 10.73 17.05 4.15
C TYR A 272 11.38 15.98 5.02
N ILE A 273 11.12 16.08 6.32
CA ILE A 273 11.43 15.08 7.33
C ILE A 273 10.19 14.86 8.17
N GLY A 274 9.94 13.64 8.59
CA GLY A 274 8.74 13.31 9.34
C GLY A 274 8.86 12.08 10.21
N SER A 275 7.85 11.92 11.05
CA SER A 275 7.68 10.75 11.88
C SER A 275 6.23 10.28 11.84
N PHE A 276 6.06 8.98 11.71
CA PHE A 276 4.79 8.28 11.77
C PHE A 276 4.90 7.17 12.82
N ALA A 277 3.78 6.74 13.34
CA ALA A 277 3.71 5.61 14.24
C ALA A 277 2.72 4.57 13.69
N ARG A 278 3.14 3.31 13.67
CA ARG A 278 2.27 2.15 13.52
C ARG A 278 1.93 1.68 14.92
N TYR A 279 0.64 1.79 15.27
CA TYR A 279 0.18 1.58 16.63
C TYR A 279 0.57 0.18 17.16
N ASN A 280 1.18 0.12 18.33
CA ASN A 280 1.69 -1.09 18.98
C ASN A 280 2.77 -1.88 18.20
N GLU A 281 3.36 -1.33 17.15
CA GLU A 281 4.33 -2.05 16.32
C GLU A 281 5.63 -1.30 16.12
N SER A 282 5.60 -0.09 15.53
CA SER A 282 6.82 0.62 15.17
C SER A 282 6.67 2.13 15.14
N LEU A 283 7.80 2.82 15.31
CA LEU A 283 7.99 4.22 15.00
C LEU A 283 8.69 4.33 13.64
N ILE A 284 8.16 5.16 12.76
CA ILE A 284 8.62 5.29 11.38
C ILE A 284 9.25 6.67 11.21
N ALA A 285 10.54 6.72 10.90
CA ALA A 285 11.22 7.94 10.51
C ALA A 285 11.19 8.07 8.98
N THR A 286 10.86 9.25 8.44
CA THR A 286 10.76 9.49 6.99
C THR A 286 11.56 10.70 6.57
N LEU A 287 12.17 10.61 5.40
CA LEU A 287 12.87 11.71 4.72
C LEU A 287 12.52 11.68 3.23
N GLY A 288 12.34 12.83 2.61
CA GLY A 288 12.08 12.82 1.19
C GLY A 288 12.07 14.19 0.52
N MET A 289 11.77 14.16 -0.77
CA MET A 289 11.78 15.31 -1.64
C MET A 289 10.54 15.32 -2.54
N ILE A 290 9.96 16.49 -2.69
CA ILE A 290 8.83 16.72 -3.59
C ILE A 290 9.23 17.84 -4.54
N THR A 291 9.21 17.55 -5.83
CA THR A 291 9.32 18.53 -6.92
C THR A 291 7.99 18.63 -7.65
N LYS A 292 7.94 19.39 -8.73
CA LYS A 292 6.74 19.45 -9.57
C LYS A 292 6.36 18.09 -10.16
N GLN A 293 7.35 17.30 -10.56
CA GLN A 293 7.15 16.05 -11.31
C GLN A 293 7.53 14.81 -10.51
N ILE A 294 8.50 14.94 -9.61
CA ILE A 294 9.07 13.81 -8.88
C ILE A 294 8.75 13.97 -7.40
N LYS A 295 8.29 12.89 -6.80
CA LYS A 295 8.23 12.69 -5.36
C LYS A 295 9.07 11.47 -5.02
N CYS A 296 10.00 11.59 -4.10
CA CYS A 296 10.75 10.45 -3.59
C CYS A 296 10.79 10.51 -2.07
N GLY A 297 10.84 9.35 -1.45
CA GLY A 297 10.91 9.20 -0.01
C GLY A 297 11.62 7.93 0.37
N ILE A 298 12.29 8.01 1.51
CA ILE A 298 12.87 6.87 2.22
C ILE A 298 12.29 6.86 3.62
N SER A 299 12.06 5.68 4.17
CA SER A 299 11.68 5.53 5.57
C SER A 299 12.37 4.35 6.21
N TYR A 300 12.46 4.41 7.52
CA TYR A 300 12.96 3.33 8.36
C TYR A 300 12.01 3.12 9.53
N ASP A 301 11.53 1.88 9.66
CA ASP A 301 10.68 1.44 10.76
C ASP A 301 11.56 0.98 11.92
N ILE A 302 11.37 1.57 13.09
CA ILE A 302 12.02 1.18 14.35
C ILE A 302 11.00 0.36 15.12
N THR A 303 11.25 -0.93 15.29
CA THR A 303 10.36 -1.83 16.01
C THR A 303 10.29 -1.46 17.49
N THR A 304 9.09 -1.21 18.00
CA THR A 304 8.83 -0.85 19.41
C THR A 304 7.97 -1.88 20.14
N SER A 305 7.45 -2.87 19.42
CA SER A 305 6.69 -3.98 19.99
C SER A 305 7.59 -4.97 20.73
N THR A 306 7.00 -6.03 21.30
CA THR A 306 7.73 -7.12 21.93
C THR A 306 8.76 -7.80 21.00
N LEU A 307 8.56 -7.69 19.68
CA LEU A 307 9.49 -8.18 18.66
C LEU A 307 10.84 -7.41 18.69
N ALA A 308 10.88 -6.21 19.27
CA ALA A 308 12.12 -5.44 19.43
C ALA A 308 13.21 -6.20 20.18
N ASN A 309 12.84 -7.10 21.09
CA ASN A 309 13.80 -7.95 21.82
C ASN A 309 14.53 -8.94 20.89
N ALA A 310 13.88 -9.40 19.82
CA ALA A 310 14.47 -10.30 18.84
C ALA A 310 15.20 -9.53 17.72
N THR A 311 14.69 -8.37 17.32
CA THR A 311 15.21 -7.58 16.21
C THR A 311 16.25 -6.52 16.63
N ASN A 312 16.52 -6.35 17.92
CA ASN A 312 17.28 -5.22 18.48
C ASN A 312 16.71 -3.85 18.03
N GLY A 313 15.39 -3.78 17.86
CA GLY A 313 14.69 -2.58 17.37
C GLY A 313 14.79 -2.35 15.86
N LEU A 314 15.51 -3.19 15.12
CA LEU A 314 15.61 -3.08 13.67
C LEU A 314 14.31 -3.60 13.02
N GLY A 315 13.67 -2.77 12.22
CA GLY A 315 12.38 -3.07 11.58
C GLY A 315 12.50 -3.19 10.07
N GLY A 316 11.97 -2.20 9.35
CA GLY A 316 11.90 -2.21 7.89
C GLY A 316 12.47 -0.97 7.26
N PHE A 317 12.99 -1.12 6.06
CA PHE A 317 13.43 -0.04 5.19
C PHE A 317 12.49 0.07 3.98
N GLU A 318 12.09 1.29 3.64
CA GLU A 318 11.32 1.54 2.42
C GLU A 318 11.95 2.65 1.58
N ILE A 319 11.83 2.49 0.27
CA ILE A 319 12.12 3.54 -0.71
C ILE A 319 10.94 3.66 -1.67
N ALA A 320 10.56 4.89 -1.98
CA ALA A 320 9.47 5.20 -2.90
C ALA A 320 9.89 6.28 -3.89
N LEU A 321 9.48 6.13 -5.15
CA LEU A 321 9.67 7.11 -6.21
C LEU A 321 8.41 7.20 -7.05
N VAL A 322 7.89 8.41 -7.22
CA VAL A 322 6.70 8.69 -8.05
C VAL A 322 7.01 9.81 -9.02
N TYR A 323 6.77 9.56 -10.29
CA TYR A 323 6.84 10.54 -11.37
C TYR A 323 5.43 10.92 -11.82
N ASN A 324 5.15 12.23 -11.89
CA ASN A 324 3.91 12.79 -12.42
C ASN A 324 4.20 13.56 -13.70
N ASN A 325 3.58 13.17 -14.79
CA ASN A 325 3.66 13.94 -16.03
C ASN A 325 2.68 15.13 -15.98
N LEU A 326 3.22 16.34 -15.88
CA LEU A 326 2.46 17.58 -15.89
C LEU A 326 2.22 18.04 -17.35
N VAL A 327 1.41 17.31 -18.10
CA VAL A 327 0.93 17.86 -19.35
C VAL A 327 -0.06 18.99 -19.00
N GLN A 328 0.33 20.23 -19.32
CA GLN A 328 -0.60 21.36 -19.23
C GLN A 328 -1.80 21.04 -20.14
N ALA A 329 -2.98 20.88 -19.55
CA ALA A 329 -4.19 20.81 -20.33
C ALA A 329 -4.20 22.08 -21.21
N LYS A 330 -4.16 21.92 -22.53
CA LYS A 330 -4.32 23.01 -23.47
C LYS A 330 -5.59 23.74 -23.06
N GLN A 331 -5.46 24.97 -22.54
CA GLN A 331 -6.64 25.81 -22.31
C GLN A 331 -7.37 25.84 -23.63
N MET A 332 -8.58 25.25 -23.71
CA MET A 332 -9.42 25.45 -24.87
C MET A 332 -9.67 26.95 -24.94
N ARG A 333 -9.18 27.58 -25.98
CA ARG A 333 -9.51 28.97 -26.29
C ARG A 333 -11.03 29.07 -26.21
N LYS A 334 -11.53 29.90 -25.31
CA LYS A 334 -12.96 30.31 -25.34
C LYS A 334 -13.17 30.96 -26.71
N VAL A 335 -13.79 30.22 -27.60
CA VAL A 335 -14.28 30.79 -28.84
C VAL A 335 -15.46 31.66 -28.41
N TYR A 336 -15.26 32.97 -28.41
CA TYR A 336 -16.36 33.92 -28.29
C TYR A 336 -17.21 33.75 -29.54
N CYS A 337 -18.38 33.12 -29.41
CA CYS A 337 -19.41 33.26 -30.44
C CYS A 337 -19.83 34.70 -30.46
N PRO A 338 -19.69 35.43 -31.61
CA PRO A 338 -20.32 36.76 -31.75
C PRO A 338 -21.81 36.54 -31.60
N ARG A 339 -22.43 37.29 -30.70
CA ARG A 339 -23.90 37.44 -30.69
C ARG A 339 -24.24 38.32 -31.87
N PHE A 340 -25.00 37.77 -32.82
CA PHE A 340 -25.75 38.57 -33.80
C PHE A 340 -26.96 39.18 -33.15
#